data_e16c0cff8314604464b5bbc3e6c7f6e7
#
_entry.id   e16c0cff8314604464b5bbc3e6c7f6e7
#
_cell.length_a   1.000
_cell.length_b   1.000
_cell.length_c   1.000
_cell.angle_alpha   90.00
_cell.angle_beta   90.00
_cell.angle_gamma   90.00
#
_symmetry.space_group_name_H-M   'P 1'
#
loop_
_entity.id
_entity.type
_entity.pdbx_description
1 polymer ?
#
loop_
_entity_poly.entity_id
_entity_poly.type
_entity_poly.pdbx_seq_one_letter_code
_entity_poly.pdbx_strand_id
1 'polypeptide(L)'
;RQRQMCIRDRYEKEPQSLSPWVLGGRVLFTLALAGCIWFIFSNSMAVADVSGVSSGRVLQLLQAVLRRLGHPALAQRLTMHIVRKMAHFCEYTLEGFLLMLCMRVYSRRPLRHITVPMLAGVLTALTDETIQLFSQGRSSQVTDVWLDSAGVLAGILAALLLMGLWRLLFHHRKKE
;
A
#
# COMPACT_ATOMS: atom_id res chain seq x y z
N ARG A 1 32.96 -23.84 -32.94
CA ARG A 1 31.62 -23.64 -33.60
C ARG A 1 30.43 -23.84 -32.62
N GLN A 2 30.46 -24.82 -31.72
CA GLN A 2 29.36 -25.05 -30.77
C GLN A 2 29.19 -23.93 -29.74
N ARG A 3 30.24 -23.27 -29.25
CA ARG A 3 30.12 -22.13 -28.28
C ARG A 3 29.48 -20.88 -28.90
N GLN A 4 29.72 -20.61 -30.18
CA GLN A 4 29.09 -19.47 -30.87
C GLN A 4 27.58 -19.69 -31.13
N MET A 5 27.18 -20.95 -31.33
CA MET A 5 25.77 -21.31 -31.49
C MET A 5 24.96 -21.10 -30.19
N CYS A 6 25.51 -21.53 -29.03
CA CYS A 6 24.88 -21.28 -27.72
C CYS A 6 24.75 -19.79 -27.31
N ILE A 7 25.62 -18.92 -27.85
CA ILE A 7 25.55 -17.48 -27.59
C ILE A 7 24.47 -16.86 -28.46
N ARG A 8 24.36 -17.26 -29.73
CA ARG A 8 23.35 -16.74 -30.67
C ARG A 8 21.92 -17.07 -30.23
N ASP A 9 21.66 -18.29 -29.76
CA ASP A 9 20.36 -18.74 -29.25
C ASP A 9 19.92 -18.01 -27.98
N ARG A 10 20.83 -17.34 -27.30
CA ARG A 10 20.53 -16.54 -26.09
C ARG A 10 20.05 -15.14 -26.44
N TYR A 11 20.42 -14.61 -27.61
CA TYR A 11 20.04 -13.26 -28.07
C TYR A 11 18.80 -13.26 -28.97
N GLU A 12 18.44 -14.38 -29.59
CA GLU A 12 17.29 -14.54 -30.48
C GLU A 12 16.00 -14.97 -29.76
N LYS A 13 15.90 -14.85 -28.43
CA LYS A 13 14.58 -14.90 -27.79
C LYS A 13 13.85 -13.62 -28.17
N GLU A 14 13.04 -13.70 -29.23
CA GLU A 14 12.03 -12.70 -29.52
C GLU A 14 11.35 -12.23 -28.23
N PRO A 15 11.12 -10.93 -28.05
CA PRO A 15 10.38 -10.44 -26.91
C PRO A 15 8.99 -11.09 -26.93
N GLN A 16 8.80 -12.11 -26.09
CA GLN A 16 7.49 -12.76 -25.96
C GLN A 16 6.47 -11.67 -25.67
N SER A 17 5.58 -11.42 -26.62
CA SER A 17 4.49 -10.47 -26.45
C SER A 17 3.76 -10.79 -25.15
N LEU A 18 3.71 -9.82 -24.24
CA LEU A 18 3.02 -10.00 -22.97
C LEU A 18 1.55 -10.29 -23.27
N SER A 19 1.02 -11.34 -22.66
CA SER A 19 -0.41 -11.63 -22.75
C SER A 19 -1.21 -10.35 -22.40
N PRO A 20 -2.27 -9.99 -23.15
CA PRO A 20 -3.07 -8.80 -22.89
C PRO A 20 -3.55 -8.68 -21.44
N TRP A 21 -3.83 -9.80 -20.80
CA TRP A 21 -4.23 -9.87 -19.38
C TRP A 21 -3.10 -9.45 -18.42
N VAL A 22 -1.85 -9.81 -18.74
CA VAL A 22 -0.68 -9.40 -17.94
C VAL A 22 -0.41 -7.91 -18.12
N LEU A 23 -0.53 -7.41 -19.36
CA LEU A 23 -0.38 -5.98 -19.64
C LEU A 23 -1.48 -5.17 -18.94
N GLY A 24 -2.75 -5.59 -19.05
CA GLY A 24 -3.87 -4.97 -18.36
C GLY A 24 -3.68 -4.92 -16.85
N GLY A 25 -3.22 -6.02 -16.23
CA GLY A 25 -2.90 -6.06 -14.80
C GLY A 25 -1.77 -5.10 -14.42
N ARG A 26 -0.72 -4.99 -15.23
CA ARG A 26 0.38 -4.02 -14.99
C ARG A 26 -0.13 -2.59 -14.99
N VAL A 27 -0.89 -2.22 -16.03
CA VAL A 27 -1.46 -0.86 -16.14
C VAL A 27 -2.38 -0.57 -14.96
N LEU A 28 -3.32 -1.47 -14.66
CA LEU A 28 -4.29 -1.30 -13.59
C LEU A 28 -3.61 -1.07 -12.23
N PHE A 29 -2.70 -1.97 -11.81
CA PHE A 29 -2.07 -1.86 -10.50
C PHE A 29 -1.09 -0.69 -10.41
N THR A 30 -0.42 -0.32 -11.51
CA THR A 30 0.45 0.86 -11.52
C THR A 30 -0.36 2.13 -11.39
N LEU A 31 -1.48 2.26 -12.09
CA LEU A 31 -2.36 3.42 -11.98
C LEU A 31 -3.02 3.50 -10.61
N ALA A 32 -3.45 2.37 -10.05
CA ALA A 32 -4.01 2.30 -8.70
C ALA A 32 -2.97 2.74 -7.64
N LEU A 33 -1.73 2.27 -7.76
CA LEU A 33 -0.63 2.66 -6.87
C LEU A 33 -0.31 4.15 -7.01
N ALA A 34 -0.19 4.66 -8.24
CA ALA A 34 0.05 6.09 -8.48
C ALA A 34 -1.07 6.96 -7.90
N GLY A 35 -2.33 6.54 -8.08
CA GLY A 35 -3.50 7.21 -7.48
C GLY A 35 -3.48 7.17 -5.95
N CYS A 36 -3.06 6.05 -5.34
CA CYS A 36 -2.92 5.93 -3.89
C CYS A 36 -1.85 6.89 -3.35
N ILE A 37 -0.66 6.93 -3.95
CA ILE A 37 0.43 7.83 -3.54
C ILE A 37 0.02 9.30 -3.73
N TRP A 38 -0.63 9.61 -4.86
CA TRP A 38 -1.21 10.94 -5.09
C TRP A 38 -2.20 11.34 -3.99
N PHE A 39 -3.08 10.42 -3.60
CA PHE A 39 -4.07 10.66 -2.54
C PHE A 39 -3.39 10.93 -1.19
N ILE A 40 -2.39 10.12 -0.79
CA ILE A 40 -1.60 10.31 0.43
C ILE A 40 -0.98 11.71 0.45
N PHE A 41 -0.23 12.08 -0.59
CA PHE A 41 0.44 13.38 -0.65
C PHE A 41 -0.54 14.56 -0.71
N SER A 42 -1.66 14.40 -1.40
CA SER A 42 -2.72 15.42 -1.43
C SER A 42 -3.31 15.69 -0.06
N ASN A 43 -3.53 14.62 0.74
CA ASN A 43 -3.99 14.74 2.11
C ASN A 43 -2.95 15.42 3.01
N SER A 44 -1.67 15.15 2.78
CA SER A 44 -0.56 15.73 3.56
C SER A 44 -0.31 17.20 3.23
N MET A 45 -0.55 17.62 2.00
CA MET A 45 -0.50 19.03 1.60
C MET A 45 -1.70 19.84 2.12
N ALA A 46 -2.81 19.19 2.47
CA ALA A 46 -4.00 19.89 2.96
C ALA A 46 -3.72 20.57 4.32
N VAL A 47 -4.12 21.83 4.43
CA VAL A 47 -4.00 22.62 5.66
C VAL A 47 -4.74 21.91 6.80
N ALA A 48 -4.19 21.99 8.02
CA ALA A 48 -4.70 21.30 9.20
C ALA A 48 -6.18 21.54 9.46
N ASP A 49 -6.68 22.75 9.19
CA ASP A 49 -8.09 23.11 9.39
C ASP A 49 -9.04 22.34 8.46
N VAL A 50 -8.70 22.21 7.19
CA VAL A 50 -9.52 21.47 6.21
C VAL A 50 -9.53 19.98 6.53
N SER A 51 -8.36 19.42 6.84
CA SER A 51 -8.22 18.02 7.25
C SER A 51 -8.90 17.76 8.62
N GLY A 52 -8.96 18.78 9.49
CA GLY A 52 -9.62 18.75 10.79
C GLY A 52 -11.14 18.54 10.69
N VAL A 53 -11.80 19.23 9.75
CA VAL A 53 -13.26 19.08 9.55
C VAL A 53 -13.62 17.66 9.12
N SER A 54 -12.86 17.08 8.18
CA SER A 54 -13.09 15.70 7.72
C SER A 54 -12.84 14.68 8.82
N SER A 55 -11.74 14.83 9.56
CA SER A 55 -11.41 13.95 10.68
C SER A 55 -12.42 14.06 11.82
N GLY A 56 -13.00 15.26 12.05
CA GLY A 56 -14.05 15.50 13.05
C GLY A 56 -15.33 14.73 12.74
N ARG A 57 -15.75 14.70 11.48
CA ARG A 57 -16.92 13.91 11.06
C ARG A 57 -16.70 12.41 11.27
N VAL A 58 -15.54 11.92 10.90
CA VAL A 58 -15.16 10.51 11.11
C VAL A 58 -15.10 10.17 12.59
N LEU A 59 -14.53 11.06 13.42
CA LEU A 59 -14.50 10.88 14.87
C LEU A 59 -15.92 10.77 15.46
N GLN A 60 -16.82 11.67 15.10
CA GLN A 60 -18.22 11.63 15.57
C GLN A 60 -18.92 10.34 15.15
N LEU A 61 -18.72 9.90 13.91
CA LEU A 61 -19.28 8.65 13.41
C LEU A 61 -18.75 7.44 14.19
N LEU A 62 -17.44 7.34 14.37
CA LEU A 62 -16.82 6.25 15.12
C LEU A 62 -17.26 6.23 16.58
N GLN A 63 -17.35 7.40 17.23
CA GLN A 63 -17.86 7.50 18.58
C GLN A 63 -19.32 7.07 18.69
N ALA A 64 -20.17 7.45 17.72
CA ALA A 64 -21.57 7.03 17.67
C ALA A 64 -21.71 5.51 17.51
N VAL A 65 -20.91 4.91 16.60
CA VAL A 65 -20.88 3.46 16.39
C VAL A 65 -20.45 2.73 17.67
N LEU A 66 -19.35 3.17 18.31
CA LEU A 66 -18.86 2.55 19.55
C LEU A 66 -19.85 2.64 20.70
N ARG A 67 -20.56 3.77 20.84
CA ARG A 67 -21.64 3.90 21.83
C ARG A 67 -22.78 2.95 21.57
N ARG A 68 -23.18 2.75 20.29
CA ARG A 68 -24.23 1.80 19.90
C ARG A 68 -23.82 0.34 20.14
N LEU A 69 -22.54 0.02 19.98
CA LEU A 69 -21.97 -1.30 20.26
C LEU A 69 -21.75 -1.59 21.77
N GLY A 70 -22.13 -0.64 22.66
CA GLY A 70 -22.00 -0.83 24.10
C GLY A 70 -20.60 -0.51 24.65
N HIS A 71 -19.76 0.20 23.91
CA HIS A 71 -18.40 0.58 24.33
C HIS A 71 -18.23 2.11 24.53
N PRO A 72 -19.00 2.76 25.43
CA PRO A 72 -18.94 4.21 25.62
C PRO A 72 -17.57 4.70 26.14
N ALA A 73 -16.87 3.89 26.94
CA ALA A 73 -15.55 4.23 27.46
C ALA A 73 -14.49 4.31 26.34
N LEU A 74 -14.56 3.44 25.31
CA LEU A 74 -13.70 3.51 24.15
C LEU A 74 -14.04 4.74 23.29
N ALA A 75 -15.33 5.06 23.13
CA ALA A 75 -15.75 6.24 22.39
C ALA A 75 -15.17 7.53 23.01
N GLN A 76 -15.11 7.64 24.33
CA GLN A 76 -14.53 8.81 25.02
C GLN A 76 -13.00 8.92 24.85
N ARG A 77 -12.30 7.79 24.69
CA ARG A 77 -10.84 7.78 24.48
C ARG A 77 -10.42 8.12 23.05
N LEU A 78 -11.34 8.03 22.08
CA LEU A 78 -11.06 8.42 20.71
C LEU A 78 -10.90 9.93 20.60
N THR A 79 -9.74 10.35 20.13
CA THR A 79 -9.40 11.75 19.84
C THR A 79 -9.16 11.96 18.35
N MET A 80 -9.20 13.22 17.90
CA MET A 80 -8.86 13.60 16.52
C MET A 80 -7.48 13.08 16.10
N HIS A 81 -6.51 13.15 17.03
CA HIS A 81 -5.16 12.67 16.79
C HIS A 81 -5.11 11.15 16.51
N ILE A 82 -5.86 10.35 17.28
CA ILE A 82 -5.95 8.91 17.07
C ILE A 82 -6.62 8.61 15.72
N VAL A 83 -7.70 9.31 15.37
CA VAL A 83 -8.39 9.11 14.09
C VAL A 83 -7.48 9.43 12.91
N ARG A 84 -6.68 10.51 12.98
CA ARG A 84 -5.69 10.84 11.96
C ARG A 84 -4.63 9.75 11.81
N LYS A 85 -4.06 9.28 12.92
CA LYS A 85 -3.06 8.19 12.89
C LYS A 85 -3.62 6.89 12.33
N MET A 86 -4.88 6.56 12.65
CA MET A 86 -5.57 5.41 12.06
C MET A 86 -5.77 5.58 10.55
N ALA A 87 -6.13 6.78 10.09
CA ALA A 87 -6.28 7.08 8.67
C ALA A 87 -4.95 6.87 7.93
N HIS A 88 -3.84 7.44 8.41
CA HIS A 88 -2.50 7.23 7.84
C HIS A 88 -2.14 5.74 7.81
N PHE A 89 -2.31 5.02 8.90
CA PHE A 89 -2.06 3.58 8.94
C PHE A 89 -2.86 2.83 7.86
N CYS A 90 -4.13 3.16 7.65
CA CYS A 90 -4.96 2.55 6.61
C CYS A 90 -4.50 2.92 5.20
N GLU A 91 -4.14 4.18 4.95
CA GLU A 91 -3.62 4.67 3.68
C GLU A 91 -2.32 3.93 3.31
N TYR A 92 -1.38 3.81 4.22
CA TYR A 92 -0.13 3.07 4.02
C TYR A 92 -0.31 1.55 3.96
N THR A 93 -1.33 1.01 4.64
CA THR A 93 -1.71 -0.41 4.47
C THR A 93 -2.20 -0.67 3.04
N LEU A 94 -3.01 0.22 2.48
CA LEU A 94 -3.45 0.13 1.09
C LEU A 94 -2.26 0.27 0.11
N GLU A 95 -1.36 1.22 0.36
CA GLU A 95 -0.15 1.41 -0.44
C GLU A 95 0.71 0.14 -0.45
N GLY A 96 1.04 -0.42 0.72
CA GLY A 96 1.83 -1.64 0.85
C GLY A 96 1.20 -2.83 0.14
N PHE A 97 -0.13 -2.95 0.22
CA PHE A 97 -0.91 -3.95 -0.50
C PHE A 97 -0.77 -3.79 -2.02
N LEU A 98 -0.94 -2.59 -2.55
CA LEU A 98 -0.80 -2.27 -3.98
C LEU A 98 0.63 -2.44 -4.47
N LEU A 99 1.64 -2.03 -3.69
CA LEU A 99 3.07 -2.25 -3.99
C LEU A 99 3.38 -3.73 -4.18
N MET A 100 2.84 -4.60 -3.31
CA MET A 100 3.04 -6.03 -3.42
C MET A 100 2.31 -6.65 -4.62
N LEU A 101 1.10 -6.16 -4.97
CA LEU A 101 0.39 -6.57 -6.18
C LEU A 101 1.12 -6.11 -7.45
N CYS A 102 1.66 -4.89 -7.48
CA CYS A 102 2.54 -4.42 -8.54
C CYS A 102 3.76 -5.35 -8.68
N MET A 103 4.43 -5.65 -7.58
CA MET A 103 5.57 -6.59 -7.62
C MET A 103 5.17 -7.95 -8.19
N ARG A 104 3.96 -8.43 -7.90
CA ARG A 104 3.45 -9.72 -8.42
C ARG A 104 3.27 -9.73 -9.94
N VAL A 105 2.80 -8.63 -10.53
CA VAL A 105 2.58 -8.55 -12.00
C VAL A 105 3.84 -8.23 -12.79
N TYR A 106 4.85 -7.63 -12.14
CA TYR A 106 6.14 -7.33 -12.77
C TYR A 106 7.20 -8.43 -12.55
N SER A 107 7.10 -9.20 -11.46
CA SER A 107 8.09 -10.22 -11.10
C SER A 107 7.46 -11.62 -10.99
N ARG A 108 8.11 -12.62 -11.58
CA ARG A 108 7.72 -14.03 -11.41
C ARG A 108 8.05 -14.58 -10.00
N ARG A 109 8.96 -13.93 -9.28
CA ARG A 109 9.41 -14.31 -7.93
C ARG A 109 9.27 -13.16 -6.94
N PRO A 110 8.03 -12.71 -6.64
CA PRO A 110 7.80 -11.51 -5.82
C PRO A 110 8.39 -11.62 -4.41
N LEU A 111 8.41 -12.81 -3.80
CA LEU A 111 8.98 -13.02 -2.47
C LEU A 111 10.50 -12.78 -2.41
N ARG A 112 11.23 -13.02 -3.50
CA ARG A 112 12.67 -12.77 -3.55
C ARG A 112 13.02 -11.28 -3.50
N HIS A 113 12.09 -10.45 -3.88
CA HIS A 113 12.26 -8.99 -3.99
C HIS A 113 11.33 -8.23 -3.04
N ILE A 114 10.94 -8.85 -1.91
CA ILE A 114 10.01 -8.24 -0.94
C ILE A 114 10.56 -6.94 -0.32
N THR A 115 11.88 -6.78 -0.31
CA THR A 115 12.54 -5.55 0.17
C THR A 115 12.22 -4.34 -0.71
N VAL A 116 11.93 -4.54 -2.00
CA VAL A 116 11.63 -3.43 -2.93
C VAL A 116 10.32 -2.72 -2.56
N PRO A 117 9.17 -3.43 -2.42
CA PRO A 117 7.94 -2.77 -1.98
C PRO A 117 8.06 -2.19 -0.58
N MET A 118 8.78 -2.83 0.35
CA MET A 118 8.99 -2.28 1.69
C MET A 118 9.81 -0.97 1.64
N LEU A 119 10.91 -0.96 0.90
CA LEU A 119 11.74 0.24 0.76
C LEU A 119 10.97 1.37 0.06
N ALA A 120 10.19 1.06 -0.99
CA ALA A 120 9.37 2.05 -1.67
C ALA A 120 8.36 2.70 -0.71
N GLY A 121 7.63 1.91 0.09
CA GLY A 121 6.68 2.43 1.06
C GLY A 121 7.34 3.27 2.17
N VAL A 122 8.51 2.86 2.68
CA VAL A 122 9.27 3.67 3.64
C VAL A 122 9.71 5.00 3.03
N LEU A 123 10.15 5.01 1.77
CA LEU A 123 10.50 6.25 1.06
C LEU A 123 9.29 7.16 0.86
N THR A 124 8.12 6.59 0.56
CA THR A 124 6.86 7.36 0.48
C THR A 124 6.54 7.98 1.84
N ALA A 125 6.63 7.22 2.95
CA ALA A 125 6.39 7.72 4.30
C ALA A 125 7.36 8.86 4.68
N LEU A 126 8.64 8.73 4.37
CA LEU A 126 9.64 9.79 4.60
C LEU A 126 9.33 11.04 3.77
N THR A 127 8.90 10.87 2.52
CA THR A 127 8.53 11.98 1.65
C THR A 127 7.29 12.69 2.19
N ASP A 128 6.29 11.93 2.64
CA ASP A 128 5.06 12.45 3.22
C ASP A 128 5.34 13.29 4.47
N GLU A 129 6.11 12.77 5.41
CA GLU A 129 6.52 13.51 6.60
C GLU A 129 7.34 14.77 6.26
N THR A 130 8.16 14.72 5.20
CA THR A 130 8.88 15.89 4.70
C THR A 130 7.90 16.93 4.15
N ILE A 131 6.87 16.53 3.41
CA ILE A 131 5.81 17.43 2.92
C ILE A 131 5.08 18.08 4.11
N GLN A 132 4.80 17.31 5.17
CA GLN A 132 4.10 17.81 6.35
C GLN A 132 4.91 18.89 7.10
N LEU A 133 6.24 18.86 7.06
CA LEU A 133 7.08 19.95 7.62
C LEU A 133 6.78 21.32 7.01
N PHE A 134 6.38 21.34 5.73
CA PHE A 134 6.06 22.58 5.00
C PHE A 134 4.58 22.93 5.05
N SER A 135 3.72 22.06 5.62
CA SER A 135 2.27 22.26 5.69
C SER A 135 1.89 23.01 6.97
N GLN A 136 1.14 24.10 6.84
CA GLN A 136 0.75 24.92 7.99
C GLN A 136 -0.12 24.15 8.99
N GLY A 137 0.24 24.24 10.28
CA GLY A 137 -0.51 23.61 11.38
C GLY A 137 -0.29 22.10 11.53
N ARG A 138 0.67 21.51 10.81
CA ARG A 138 1.09 20.12 10.98
C ARG A 138 2.44 20.03 11.72
N SER A 139 2.57 19.00 12.55
CA SER A 139 3.83 18.64 13.20
C SER A 139 4.29 17.31 12.64
N SER A 140 5.37 17.29 11.89
CA SER A 140 6.02 16.07 11.46
C SER A 140 6.74 15.41 12.65
N GLN A 141 6.60 14.10 12.79
CA GLN A 141 7.22 13.32 13.85
C GLN A 141 7.83 12.03 13.28
N VAL A 142 9.04 11.71 13.69
CA VAL A 142 9.71 10.45 13.30
C VAL A 142 8.87 9.21 13.67
N THR A 143 8.09 9.32 14.75
CA THR A 143 7.15 8.25 15.16
C THR A 143 6.08 7.96 14.13
N ASP A 144 5.69 8.95 13.32
CA ASP A 144 4.67 8.78 12.31
C ASP A 144 5.23 8.00 11.11
N VAL A 145 6.51 8.20 10.74
CA VAL A 145 7.20 7.33 9.76
C VAL A 145 7.19 5.86 10.20
N TRP A 146 7.36 5.57 11.49
CA TRP A 146 7.29 4.19 11.97
C TRP A 146 5.89 3.61 11.87
N LEU A 147 4.87 4.39 12.18
CA LEU A 147 3.48 3.97 12.07
C LEU A 147 3.10 3.67 10.61
N ASP A 148 3.50 4.56 9.71
CA ASP A 148 3.25 4.44 8.27
C ASP A 148 3.98 3.23 7.69
N SER A 149 5.26 3.04 8.07
CA SER A 149 6.04 1.86 7.70
C SER A 149 5.41 0.55 8.21
N ALA A 150 4.84 0.57 9.42
CA ALA A 150 4.08 -0.57 9.95
C ALA A 150 2.80 -0.82 9.12
N GLY A 151 2.13 0.24 8.66
CA GLY A 151 1.01 0.14 7.72
C GLY A 151 1.44 -0.53 6.41
N VAL A 152 2.53 -0.07 5.79
CA VAL A 152 3.10 -0.69 4.58
C VAL A 152 3.36 -2.19 4.79
N LEU A 153 4.00 -2.56 5.89
CA LEU A 153 4.27 -3.96 6.21
C LEU A 153 2.97 -4.77 6.35
N ALA A 154 1.96 -4.22 7.04
CA ALA A 154 0.65 -4.86 7.19
C ALA A 154 -0.01 -5.09 5.82
N GLY A 155 0.05 -4.12 4.91
CA GLY A 155 -0.45 -4.22 3.54
C GLY A 155 0.26 -5.29 2.71
N ILE A 156 1.60 -5.34 2.78
CA ILE A 156 2.40 -6.38 2.12
C ILE A 156 2.01 -7.77 2.63
N LEU A 157 1.89 -7.95 3.95
CA LEU A 157 1.48 -9.22 4.56
C LEU A 157 0.06 -9.61 4.14
N ALA A 158 -0.88 -8.68 4.11
CA ALA A 158 -2.25 -8.91 3.63
C ALA A 158 -2.27 -9.39 2.17
N ALA A 159 -1.48 -8.76 1.29
CA ALA A 159 -1.35 -9.19 -0.10
C ALA A 159 -0.75 -10.59 -0.23
N LEU A 160 0.27 -10.91 0.57
CA LEU A 160 0.89 -12.25 0.59
C LEU A 160 -0.09 -13.32 1.07
N LEU A 161 -0.86 -13.03 2.12
CA LEU A 161 -1.91 -13.93 2.63
C LEU A 161 -2.97 -14.18 1.56
N LEU A 162 -3.45 -13.13 0.90
CA LEU A 162 -4.44 -13.25 -0.17
C LEU A 162 -3.91 -14.11 -1.33
N MET A 163 -2.67 -13.88 -1.76
CA MET A 163 -2.03 -14.67 -2.81
C MET A 163 -1.81 -16.13 -2.41
N GLY A 164 -1.48 -16.37 -1.14
CA GLY A 164 -1.34 -17.73 -0.57
C GLY A 164 -2.68 -18.47 -0.55
N LEU A 165 -3.72 -17.84 -0.02
CA LEU A 165 -5.08 -18.39 0.01
C LEU A 165 -5.62 -18.67 -1.41
N TRP A 166 -5.40 -17.75 -2.34
CA TRP A 166 -5.78 -17.94 -3.74
C TRP A 166 -5.12 -19.19 -4.34
N ARG A 167 -3.82 -19.38 -4.08
CA ARG A 167 -3.10 -20.59 -4.56
C ARG A 167 -3.67 -21.87 -3.94
N LEU A 168 -3.95 -21.88 -2.64
CA LEU A 168 -4.50 -23.04 -1.96
C LEU A 168 -5.89 -23.42 -2.52
N LEU A 169 -6.77 -22.44 -2.70
CA LEU A 169 -8.13 -22.68 -3.17
C LEU A 169 -8.20 -23.14 -4.63
N PHE A 170 -7.33 -22.60 -5.50
CA PHE A 170 -7.40 -22.88 -6.94
C PHE A 170 -6.37 -23.93 -7.43
N HIS A 171 -5.38 -24.30 -6.61
CA HIS A 171 -4.46 -25.38 -6.97
C HIS A 171 -5.01 -26.78 -6.70
N HIS A 172 -5.95 -26.91 -5.77
CA HIS A 172 -6.67 -28.16 -5.52
C HIS A 172 -7.59 -28.56 -6.69
N ARG A 173 -8.17 -27.63 -7.42
CA ARG A 173 -9.08 -27.90 -8.56
C ARG A 173 -8.42 -28.48 -9.82
N LYS A 174 -7.08 -28.51 -9.91
CA LYS A 174 -6.37 -29.08 -11.09
C LYS A 174 -5.87 -30.51 -10.86
N LYS A 175 -6.18 -31.13 -9.74
CA LYS A 175 -5.79 -32.51 -9.42
C LYS A 175 -6.96 -33.49 -9.38
N GLU A 176 -8.19 -33.04 -9.59
CA GLU A 176 -9.37 -33.83 -9.89
C GLU A 176 -9.66 -33.78 -11.41
#